data_c19bae415a98b28defcab1e48cba0e47
#
_entry.id   c19bae415a98b28defcab1e48cba0e47
#
_cell.length_a   1.000
_cell.length_b   1.000
_cell.length_c   1.000
_cell.angle_alpha   90.00
_cell.angle_beta   90.00
_cell.angle_gamma   90.00
#
_symmetry.space_group_name_H-M   'P 1'
#
loop_
_entity.id
_entity.type
_entity.pdbx_description
1 polymer ?
#
loop_
_entity_poly.entity_id
_entity_poly.type
_entity_poly.pdbx_seq_one_letter_code
_entity_poly.pdbx_strand_id
1 'polypeptide(L)'
;MATQIKKSKPTSPGRRFRSWVSRDNLHKGDAYAPLLEKKKQKSGRNNQGRITTRHRGGGHKKHYRIIDFKRLKDGIPAKVETIEYDPNRSANIALLLYADGERTYIISPDGLKVGDTLLSGKDSPISSGNCMSLKDMPLGTVVHGIELFPGKGAQMARRAGTSAQILAIEGRYVTLRLRSGEVRRVLSECRATIGSVSNSEHSLRSVGKAGAKRWLGIRPTVRGVAMNPVDHPHGGGEGKTSGGRHPVTPWGVPTKGYKTRKKNKSSNRMIVRRRN
;
A
#
# COMPACT_ATOMS: atom_id res chain seq x y z
N MET A 1 14.50 -9.64 10.72
CA MET A 1 14.43 -9.16 12.12
C MET A 1 13.03 -8.66 12.39
N ALA A 2 12.37 -9.13 13.44
CA ALA A 2 11.04 -8.66 13.81
C ALA A 2 11.09 -7.18 14.16
N THR A 3 10.24 -6.37 13.54
CA THR A 3 10.13 -4.95 13.80
C THR A 3 9.44 -4.78 15.15
N GLN A 4 10.14 -4.29 16.16
CA GLN A 4 9.58 -4.18 17.49
C GLN A 4 8.59 -3.02 17.60
N ILE A 5 7.40 -3.29 18.11
CA ILE A 5 6.42 -2.27 18.43
C ILE A 5 6.81 -1.59 19.75
N LYS A 6 7.09 -0.29 19.69
CA LYS A 6 7.34 0.55 20.85
C LYS A 6 6.04 1.21 21.33
N LYS A 7 5.84 1.28 22.65
CA LYS A 7 4.72 1.98 23.29
C LYS A 7 5.23 3.24 24.00
N SER A 8 4.44 4.31 24.00
CA SER A 8 4.75 5.49 24.79
C SER A 8 4.48 5.23 26.28
N LYS A 9 5.27 5.87 27.17
CA LYS A 9 4.92 5.97 28.59
C LYS A 9 3.59 6.74 28.73
N PRO A 10 2.66 6.32 29.61
CA PRO A 10 1.31 6.91 29.77
C PRO A 10 1.34 8.22 30.58
N THR A 11 2.20 9.16 30.19
CA THR A 11 2.39 10.44 30.91
C THR A 11 1.32 11.48 30.61
N SER A 12 0.53 11.29 29.55
CA SER A 12 -0.60 12.16 29.20
C SER A 12 -1.69 11.38 28.43
N PRO A 13 -2.94 11.87 28.36
CA PRO A 13 -4.03 11.20 27.65
C PRO A 13 -3.67 10.88 26.18
N GLY A 14 -2.97 11.77 25.48
CA GLY A 14 -2.57 11.58 24.09
C GLY A 14 -1.44 10.56 23.88
N ARG A 15 -0.67 10.24 24.94
CA ARG A 15 0.43 9.25 24.88
C ARG A 15 0.01 7.87 25.36
N ARG A 16 -1.01 7.76 26.20
CA ARG A 16 -1.46 6.51 26.85
C ARG A 16 -1.65 5.35 25.86
N PHE A 17 -2.27 5.62 24.73
CA PHE A 17 -2.61 4.59 23.72
C PHE A 17 -1.72 4.65 22.48
N ARG A 18 -0.62 5.44 22.51
CA ARG A 18 0.25 5.57 21.35
C ARG A 18 1.22 4.40 21.26
N SER A 19 1.22 3.74 20.09
CA SER A 19 2.25 2.76 19.73
C SER A 19 2.74 3.03 18.31
N TRP A 20 4.00 2.69 18.03
CA TRP A 20 4.60 2.84 16.71
C TRP A 20 5.59 1.71 16.44
N VAL A 21 5.84 1.46 15.17
CA VAL A 21 6.88 0.52 14.74
C VAL A 21 8.24 1.23 14.88
N SER A 22 9.22 0.54 15.47
CA SER A 22 10.59 1.05 15.57
C SER A 22 11.17 1.28 14.17
N ARG A 23 12.03 2.29 14.06
CA ARG A 23 12.76 2.64 12.83
C ARG A 23 14.27 2.61 13.05
N ASP A 24 14.71 1.87 14.06
CA ASP A 24 16.11 1.87 14.47
C ASP A 24 17.01 1.29 13.37
N ASN A 25 16.47 0.38 12.56
CA ASN A 25 17.16 -0.27 11.45
C ASN A 25 17.05 0.47 10.10
N LEU A 26 16.38 1.63 10.08
CA LEU A 26 16.24 2.43 8.87
C LEU A 26 17.28 3.53 8.83
N HIS A 27 17.66 3.91 7.61
CA HIS A 27 18.53 5.06 7.38
C HIS A 27 17.94 6.34 8.01
N LYS A 28 18.77 7.10 8.72
CA LYS A 28 18.39 8.30 9.46
C LYS A 28 18.72 9.59 8.71
N GLY A 29 19.50 9.50 7.65
CA GLY A 29 19.87 10.63 6.80
C GLY A 29 18.75 11.09 5.88
N ASP A 30 19.04 12.09 5.08
CA ASP A 30 18.13 12.63 4.07
C ASP A 30 17.94 11.65 2.92
N ALA A 31 16.75 11.72 2.31
CA ALA A 31 16.46 10.93 1.11
C ALA A 31 17.23 11.49 -0.10
N TYR A 32 17.57 10.64 -1.06
CA TYR A 32 18.33 11.01 -2.25
C TYR A 32 17.60 12.08 -3.07
N ALA A 33 18.15 13.29 -3.09
CA ALA A 33 17.50 14.49 -3.61
C ALA A 33 17.05 14.40 -5.10
N PRO A 34 17.81 13.80 -6.03
CA PRO A 34 17.40 13.69 -7.44
C PRO A 34 16.11 12.87 -7.65
N LEU A 35 15.76 11.98 -6.72
CA LEU A 35 14.56 11.17 -6.78
C LEU A 35 13.40 11.73 -5.91
N LEU A 36 13.46 13.00 -5.54
CA LEU A 36 12.42 13.68 -4.77
C LEU A 36 11.63 14.67 -5.62
N GLU A 37 10.30 14.56 -5.52
CA GLU A 37 9.37 15.52 -6.15
C GLU A 37 8.53 16.25 -5.10
N LYS A 38 8.18 17.51 -5.38
CA LYS A 38 7.23 18.27 -4.57
C LYS A 38 5.84 17.68 -4.72
N LYS A 39 5.24 17.26 -3.60
CA LYS A 39 3.87 16.75 -3.57
C LYS A 39 2.90 17.84 -3.17
N LYS A 40 2.17 18.43 -4.12
CA LYS A 40 1.07 19.36 -3.83
C LYS A 40 -0.12 18.62 -3.18
N GLN A 41 -0.64 19.16 -2.08
CA GLN A 41 -1.82 18.61 -1.42
C GLN A 41 -3.09 19.14 -2.10
N LYS A 42 -3.85 18.26 -2.74
CA LYS A 42 -5.14 18.60 -3.37
C LYS A 42 -6.30 18.66 -2.37
N SER A 43 -6.10 18.22 -1.13
CA SER A 43 -7.10 18.24 -0.03
C SER A 43 -8.47 17.66 -0.42
N GLY A 44 -8.49 16.62 -1.23
CA GLY A 44 -9.71 15.95 -1.70
C GLY A 44 -10.51 16.71 -2.76
N ARG A 45 -9.93 17.76 -3.39
CA ARG A 45 -10.57 18.53 -4.48
C ARG A 45 -10.23 17.92 -5.84
N ASN A 46 -11.17 18.01 -6.77
CA ASN A 46 -10.98 17.69 -8.19
C ASN A 46 -10.33 18.88 -8.95
N ASN A 47 -10.26 18.78 -10.28
CA ASN A 47 -9.75 19.83 -11.16
C ASN A 47 -10.59 21.13 -11.14
N GLN A 48 -11.88 21.04 -10.79
CA GLN A 48 -12.80 22.20 -10.65
C GLN A 48 -12.81 22.79 -9.22
N GLY A 49 -11.95 22.31 -8.32
CA GLY A 49 -11.89 22.78 -6.93
C GLY A 49 -12.99 22.22 -5.99
N ARG A 50 -13.89 21.38 -6.49
CA ARG A 50 -14.97 20.78 -5.70
C ARG A 50 -14.46 19.60 -4.88
N ILE A 51 -14.96 19.43 -3.66
CA ILE A 51 -14.61 18.30 -2.79
C ILE A 51 -15.26 17.02 -3.33
N THR A 52 -14.46 16.11 -3.88
CA THR A 52 -14.90 14.78 -4.33
C THR A 52 -14.52 13.67 -3.36
N THR A 53 -13.52 13.91 -2.51
CA THR A 53 -13.13 12.99 -1.43
C THR A 53 -13.10 13.76 -0.13
N ARG A 54 -14.12 13.52 0.72
CA ARG A 54 -14.25 14.19 2.02
C ARG A 54 -13.18 13.77 3.02
N HIS A 55 -13.00 14.56 4.07
CA HIS A 55 -12.13 14.27 5.22
C HIS A 55 -10.63 14.11 4.86
N ARG A 56 -10.16 14.86 3.86
CA ARG A 56 -8.74 14.89 3.42
C ARG A 56 -8.18 16.31 3.51
N GLY A 57 -6.89 16.40 3.84
CA GLY A 57 -6.13 17.66 3.87
C GLY A 57 -5.54 18.00 5.22
N GLY A 58 -4.73 19.07 5.27
CA GLY A 58 -4.08 19.58 6.48
C GLY A 58 -3.05 18.64 7.10
N GLY A 59 -2.49 17.74 6.35
CA GLY A 59 -1.40 16.86 6.81
C GLY A 59 -0.02 17.52 6.73
N HIS A 60 0.98 16.88 7.33
CA HIS A 60 2.37 17.32 7.25
C HIS A 60 2.86 17.37 5.79
N LYS A 61 3.67 18.39 5.43
CA LYS A 61 4.31 18.51 4.11
C LYS A 61 5.18 17.28 3.83
N LYS A 62 5.08 16.74 2.60
CA LYS A 62 5.80 15.53 2.19
C LYS A 62 6.38 15.71 0.80
N HIS A 63 7.61 15.21 0.62
CA HIS A 63 8.16 14.98 -0.71
C HIS A 63 7.77 13.59 -1.19
N TYR A 64 7.45 13.46 -2.47
CA TYR A 64 7.22 12.18 -3.11
C TYR A 64 8.58 11.57 -3.47
N ARG A 65 8.74 10.25 -3.26
CA ARG A 65 9.90 9.48 -3.73
C ARG A 65 9.51 8.80 -5.02
N ILE A 66 10.27 9.04 -6.07
CA ILE A 66 10.11 8.36 -7.36
C ILE A 66 10.53 6.91 -7.16
N ILE A 67 9.59 5.99 -7.34
CA ILE A 67 9.83 4.55 -7.16
C ILE A 67 9.82 3.89 -8.53
N ASP A 68 10.83 3.08 -8.79
CA ASP A 68 10.84 2.21 -9.96
C ASP A 68 9.89 1.03 -9.76
N PHE A 69 8.71 1.15 -10.34
CA PHE A 69 7.71 0.08 -10.36
C PHE A 69 7.86 -0.88 -11.55
N LYS A 70 8.71 -0.56 -12.51
CA LYS A 70 8.85 -1.34 -13.74
C LYS A 70 10.01 -2.32 -13.68
N ARG A 71 11.10 -1.95 -13.01
CA ARG A 71 12.29 -2.79 -12.86
C ARG A 71 12.83 -3.26 -14.22
N LEU A 72 12.99 -2.35 -15.16
CA LEU A 72 13.35 -2.67 -16.57
C LEU A 72 14.83 -2.93 -16.81
N LYS A 73 15.71 -2.68 -15.84
CA LYS A 73 17.16 -2.94 -15.95
C LYS A 73 17.45 -4.43 -15.74
N ASP A 74 17.27 -5.22 -16.80
CA ASP A 74 17.52 -6.65 -16.76
C ASP A 74 19.01 -6.96 -16.88
N GLY A 75 19.48 -7.98 -16.12
CA GLY A 75 20.85 -8.44 -16.12
C GLY A 75 21.87 -7.53 -15.41
N ILE A 76 21.49 -6.32 -15.00
CA ILE A 76 22.39 -5.40 -14.32
C ILE A 76 22.24 -5.56 -12.80
N PRO A 77 23.28 -5.96 -12.07
CA PRO A 77 23.22 -6.09 -10.62
C PRO A 77 23.10 -4.71 -9.95
N ALA A 78 22.27 -4.64 -8.91
CA ALA A 78 22.07 -3.44 -8.11
C ALA A 78 22.34 -3.75 -6.63
N LYS A 79 23.20 -2.95 -5.99
CA LYS A 79 23.49 -3.05 -4.55
C LYS A 79 22.54 -2.19 -3.74
N VAL A 80 22.05 -2.70 -2.63
CA VAL A 80 21.24 -1.93 -1.67
C VAL A 80 22.14 -0.99 -0.90
N GLU A 81 22.02 0.33 -1.13
CA GLU A 81 22.76 1.36 -0.39
C GLU A 81 22.10 1.68 0.95
N THR A 82 20.79 1.96 0.94
CA THR A 82 20.04 2.32 2.15
C THR A 82 18.63 1.73 2.14
N ILE A 83 18.07 1.55 3.35
CA ILE A 83 16.65 1.24 3.55
C ILE A 83 16.03 2.40 4.32
N GLU A 84 14.99 3.02 3.74
CA GLU A 84 14.46 4.29 4.21
C GLU A 84 12.96 4.23 4.55
N TYR A 85 12.56 5.15 5.42
CA TYR A 85 11.14 5.42 5.68
C TYR A 85 10.56 6.35 4.61
N ASP A 86 9.44 5.96 4.00
CA ASP A 86 8.67 6.83 3.10
C ASP A 86 7.35 7.29 3.75
N PRO A 87 7.13 8.60 3.94
CA PRO A 87 5.88 9.13 4.49
C PRO A 87 4.68 9.00 3.54
N ASN A 88 4.88 8.62 2.28
CA ASN A 88 3.81 8.50 1.27
C ASN A 88 3.17 7.12 1.24
N ARG A 89 3.85 6.11 1.79
CA ARG A 89 3.39 4.71 1.79
C ARG A 89 3.59 4.04 3.14
N SER A 90 3.03 2.87 3.30
CA SER A 90 3.16 2.09 4.53
C SER A 90 4.41 1.20 4.55
N ALA A 91 4.90 0.80 3.38
CA ALA A 91 6.11 0.02 3.20
C ALA A 91 7.36 0.88 3.34
N ASN A 92 8.48 0.29 3.74
CA ASN A 92 9.79 0.91 3.59
C ASN A 92 10.22 0.86 2.13
N ILE A 93 11.19 1.70 1.76
CA ILE A 93 11.80 1.76 0.44
C ILE A 93 13.28 1.47 0.55
N ALA A 94 13.88 0.94 -0.50
CA ALA A 94 15.32 0.71 -0.58
C ALA A 94 15.89 1.53 -1.74
N LEU A 95 17.00 2.22 -1.50
CA LEU A 95 17.79 2.87 -2.52
C LEU A 95 18.77 1.85 -3.09
N LEU A 96 18.72 1.65 -4.38
CA LEU A 96 19.61 0.76 -5.13
C LEU A 96 20.63 1.59 -5.90
N LEU A 97 21.86 1.14 -5.90
CA LEU A 97 22.94 1.57 -6.79
C LEU A 97 23.20 0.45 -7.80
N TYR A 98 22.91 0.69 -9.06
CA TYR A 98 23.22 -0.22 -10.16
C TYR A 98 24.72 -0.17 -10.52
N ALA A 99 25.23 -1.22 -11.15
CA ALA A 99 26.62 -1.29 -11.61
C ALA A 99 26.98 -0.18 -12.62
N ASP A 100 25.98 0.39 -13.32
CA ASP A 100 26.14 1.52 -14.23
C ASP A 100 26.12 2.89 -13.53
N GLY A 101 26.06 2.93 -12.20
CA GLY A 101 26.07 4.15 -11.39
C GLY A 101 24.69 4.80 -11.17
N GLU A 102 23.62 4.33 -11.84
CA GLU A 102 22.28 4.88 -11.64
C GLU A 102 21.69 4.46 -10.29
N ARG A 103 21.04 5.40 -9.63
CA ARG A 103 20.32 5.15 -8.37
C ARG A 103 18.82 5.14 -8.60
N THR A 104 18.12 4.17 -8.02
CA THR A 104 16.66 4.08 -8.05
C THR A 104 16.09 3.66 -6.71
N TYR A 105 14.88 4.11 -6.38
CA TYR A 105 14.13 3.57 -5.25
C TYR A 105 13.25 2.41 -5.67
N ILE A 106 13.20 1.37 -4.83
CA ILE A 106 12.23 0.29 -4.94
C ILE A 106 11.42 0.15 -3.65
N ILE A 107 10.29 -0.58 -3.69
CA ILE A 107 9.63 -1.03 -2.47
C ILE A 107 10.54 -2.11 -1.83
N SER A 108 10.93 -1.87 -0.58
CA SER A 108 11.77 -2.85 0.14
C SER A 108 10.98 -4.14 0.42
N PRO A 109 11.47 -5.30 0.00
CA PRO A 109 10.96 -6.58 0.48
C PRO A 109 11.30 -6.81 1.95
N ASP A 110 10.62 -7.76 2.55
CA ASP A 110 10.90 -8.19 3.92
C ASP A 110 12.21 -8.96 3.99
N GLY A 111 12.99 -8.72 5.04
CA GLY A 111 14.28 -9.37 5.23
C GLY A 111 15.45 -8.79 4.45
N LEU A 112 15.23 -7.80 3.56
CA LEU A 112 16.31 -7.14 2.82
C LEU A 112 17.27 -6.40 3.76
N LYS A 113 18.58 -6.47 3.45
CA LYS A 113 19.63 -5.80 4.20
C LYS A 113 20.42 -4.84 3.31
N VAL A 114 21.04 -3.86 3.93
CA VAL A 114 22.03 -2.99 3.26
C VAL A 114 23.22 -3.85 2.83
N GLY A 115 23.66 -3.66 1.60
CA GLY A 115 24.74 -4.47 0.99
C GLY A 115 24.28 -5.63 0.15
N ASP A 116 23.02 -6.09 0.27
CA ASP A 116 22.48 -7.15 -0.56
C ASP A 116 22.50 -6.73 -2.04
N THR A 117 22.71 -7.71 -2.94
CA THR A 117 22.67 -7.50 -4.39
C THR A 117 21.37 -8.04 -4.95
N LEU A 118 20.69 -7.24 -5.76
CA LEU A 118 19.43 -7.55 -6.42
C LEU A 118 19.60 -7.58 -7.93
N LEU A 119 18.87 -8.49 -8.58
CA LEU A 119 18.84 -8.65 -10.03
C LEU A 119 17.40 -8.56 -10.54
N SER A 120 17.26 -8.13 -11.78
CA SER A 120 16.01 -8.19 -12.53
C SER A 120 16.25 -8.93 -13.84
N GLY A 121 15.22 -9.62 -14.36
CA GLY A 121 15.29 -10.35 -15.61
C GLY A 121 15.10 -11.85 -15.43
N LYS A 122 15.11 -12.58 -16.55
CA LYS A 122 14.80 -14.01 -16.61
C LYS A 122 15.82 -14.87 -15.84
N ASP A 123 17.09 -14.53 -15.93
CA ASP A 123 18.20 -15.30 -15.34
C ASP A 123 18.50 -14.91 -13.88
N SER A 124 17.60 -14.14 -13.25
CA SER A 124 17.75 -13.74 -11.86
C SER A 124 17.53 -14.94 -10.92
N PRO A 125 18.35 -15.12 -9.87
CA PRO A 125 18.13 -16.20 -8.89
C PRO A 125 16.80 -16.00 -8.12
N ILE A 126 16.23 -17.11 -7.64
CA ILE A 126 14.98 -17.10 -6.86
C ILE A 126 15.28 -16.63 -5.42
N SER A 127 15.57 -15.36 -5.26
CA SER A 127 15.86 -14.75 -3.95
C SER A 127 14.98 -13.51 -3.70
N SER A 128 14.75 -13.18 -2.42
CA SER A 128 13.89 -12.07 -2.04
C SER A 128 14.41 -10.74 -2.60
N GLY A 129 13.58 -9.99 -3.28
CA GLY A 129 13.90 -8.70 -3.88
C GLY A 129 14.21 -8.74 -5.38
N ASN A 130 14.50 -9.93 -5.95
CA ASN A 130 14.69 -10.09 -7.39
C ASN A 130 13.35 -10.00 -8.14
N CYS A 131 13.39 -9.48 -9.35
CA CYS A 131 12.22 -9.23 -10.18
C CYS A 131 12.31 -9.98 -11.50
N MET A 132 11.28 -10.76 -11.81
CA MET A 132 11.21 -11.52 -13.07
C MET A 132 9.77 -11.71 -13.53
N SER A 133 9.57 -12.32 -14.70
CA SER A 133 8.24 -12.66 -15.19
C SER A 133 7.62 -13.79 -14.36
N LEU A 134 6.32 -13.76 -14.15
CA LEU A 134 5.61 -14.77 -13.34
C LEU A 134 5.75 -16.19 -13.89
N LYS A 135 5.92 -16.36 -15.20
CA LYS A 135 6.14 -17.66 -15.85
C LYS A 135 7.46 -18.32 -15.48
N ASP A 136 8.46 -17.52 -15.10
CA ASP A 136 9.82 -17.98 -14.80
C ASP A 136 9.99 -18.31 -13.30
N MET A 137 8.94 -18.12 -12.49
CA MET A 137 8.95 -18.39 -11.06
C MET A 137 8.37 -19.76 -10.74
N PRO A 138 8.91 -20.51 -9.78
CA PRO A 138 8.34 -21.80 -9.37
C PRO A 138 7.00 -21.63 -8.66
N LEU A 139 6.20 -22.71 -8.68
CA LEU A 139 4.93 -22.80 -7.95
C LEU A 139 5.19 -22.62 -6.44
N GLY A 140 4.20 -22.03 -5.75
CA GLY A 140 4.31 -21.78 -4.32
C GLY A 140 5.09 -20.52 -3.94
N THR A 141 5.85 -19.93 -4.88
CA THR A 141 6.64 -18.71 -4.62
C THR A 141 5.75 -17.58 -4.13
N VAL A 142 6.23 -16.91 -3.08
CA VAL A 142 5.60 -15.70 -2.53
C VAL A 142 6.14 -14.49 -3.26
N VAL A 143 5.25 -13.63 -3.78
CA VAL A 143 5.60 -12.48 -4.60
C VAL A 143 4.86 -11.22 -4.19
N HIS A 144 5.43 -10.06 -4.48
CA HIS A 144 4.81 -8.74 -4.32
C HIS A 144 5.09 -7.85 -5.52
N GLY A 145 4.58 -6.61 -5.52
CA GLY A 145 4.85 -5.69 -6.62
C GLY A 145 4.42 -6.22 -7.99
N ILE A 146 3.24 -6.84 -8.07
CA ILE A 146 2.78 -7.59 -9.24
C ILE A 146 2.17 -6.66 -10.28
N GLU A 147 2.56 -6.82 -11.52
CA GLU A 147 1.91 -6.16 -12.67
C GLU A 147 0.52 -6.76 -12.96
N LEU A 148 -0.36 -5.97 -13.57
CA LEU A 148 -1.64 -6.42 -14.13
C LEU A 148 -1.60 -6.56 -15.65
N PHE A 149 -0.71 -5.80 -16.29
CA PHE A 149 -0.40 -5.85 -17.71
C PHE A 149 1.11 -5.76 -17.88
N PRO A 150 1.71 -6.51 -18.80
CA PRO A 150 3.16 -6.48 -19.04
C PRO A 150 3.65 -5.04 -19.30
N GLY A 151 4.77 -4.66 -18.69
CA GLY A 151 5.42 -3.36 -18.86
C GLY A 151 4.71 -2.15 -18.21
N LYS A 152 3.56 -2.35 -17.57
CA LYS A 152 2.82 -1.27 -16.90
C LYS A 152 3.39 -0.90 -15.54
N GLY A 153 4.21 -1.75 -14.99
CA GLY A 153 4.77 -1.62 -13.65
C GLY A 153 3.87 -2.18 -12.55
N ALA A 154 4.44 -2.38 -11.40
CA ALA A 154 3.80 -2.99 -10.22
C ALA A 154 2.51 -2.25 -9.80
N GLN A 155 1.41 -2.98 -9.66
CA GLN A 155 0.10 -2.44 -9.27
C GLN A 155 -0.51 -3.14 -8.06
N MET A 156 -0.29 -4.45 -7.88
CA MET A 156 -0.81 -5.23 -6.75
C MET A 156 0.27 -5.52 -5.71
N ALA A 157 -0.16 -5.85 -4.49
CA ALA A 157 0.70 -6.23 -3.37
C ALA A 157 1.87 -5.25 -3.13
N ARG A 158 1.56 -3.93 -2.98
CA ARG A 158 2.54 -2.86 -2.74
C ARG A 158 2.51 -2.30 -1.32
N ARG A 159 1.54 -2.72 -0.52
CA ARG A 159 1.36 -2.20 0.84
C ARG A 159 2.19 -3.03 1.82
N ALA A 160 2.57 -2.43 2.95
CA ALA A 160 3.30 -3.10 4.03
C ALA A 160 2.71 -4.47 4.38
N GLY A 161 3.55 -5.48 4.45
CA GLY A 161 3.20 -6.86 4.79
C GLY A 161 2.27 -7.55 3.79
N THR A 162 2.08 -7.01 2.57
CA THR A 162 1.28 -7.68 1.54
C THR A 162 2.13 -8.55 0.64
N SER A 163 1.52 -9.65 0.20
CA SER A 163 2.10 -10.59 -0.75
C SER A 163 0.98 -11.32 -1.50
N ALA A 164 1.35 -12.08 -2.51
CA ALA A 164 0.52 -13.07 -3.17
C ALA A 164 1.34 -14.36 -3.35
N GLN A 165 0.69 -15.50 -3.47
CA GLN A 165 1.32 -16.78 -3.72
C GLN A 165 0.95 -17.29 -5.10
N ILE A 166 1.91 -17.82 -5.85
CA ILE A 166 1.70 -18.48 -7.13
C ILE A 166 1.11 -19.86 -6.86
N LEU A 167 -0.10 -20.14 -7.40
CA LEU A 167 -0.78 -21.42 -7.23
C LEU A 167 -0.62 -22.33 -8.45
N ALA A 168 -0.75 -21.78 -9.65
CA ALA A 168 -0.67 -22.51 -10.91
C ALA A 168 -0.16 -21.62 -12.03
N ILE A 169 0.53 -22.21 -12.99
CA ILE A 169 0.98 -21.59 -14.25
C ILE A 169 0.34 -22.39 -15.38
N GLU A 170 -0.61 -21.77 -16.09
CA GLU A 170 -1.42 -22.42 -17.13
C GLU A 170 -1.32 -21.61 -18.42
N GLY A 171 -0.42 -21.98 -19.29
CA GLY A 171 -0.19 -21.35 -20.59
C GLY A 171 0.01 -19.82 -20.45
N ARG A 172 -0.96 -19.05 -20.93
CA ARG A 172 -0.89 -17.58 -20.93
C ARG A 172 -1.17 -16.92 -19.56
N TYR A 173 -1.64 -17.67 -18.58
CA TYR A 173 -2.06 -17.13 -17.29
C TYR A 173 -1.35 -17.79 -16.12
N VAL A 174 -1.13 -16.99 -15.08
CA VAL A 174 -0.68 -17.44 -13.77
C VAL A 174 -1.78 -17.15 -12.75
N THR A 175 -2.12 -18.16 -11.97
CA THR A 175 -3.13 -18.08 -10.92
C THR A 175 -2.48 -17.71 -9.60
N LEU A 176 -2.92 -16.58 -9.01
CA LEU A 176 -2.37 -16.01 -7.79
C LEU A 176 -3.40 -16.03 -6.66
N ARG A 177 -3.01 -16.43 -5.47
CA ARG A 177 -3.76 -16.25 -4.22
C ARG A 177 -3.28 -14.98 -3.53
N LEU A 178 -4.15 -13.99 -3.43
CA LEU A 178 -3.87 -12.73 -2.74
C LEU A 178 -4.05 -12.89 -1.22
N ARG A 179 -3.44 -12.00 -0.45
CA ARG A 179 -3.61 -11.96 1.02
C ARG A 179 -5.07 -11.84 1.48
N SER A 180 -5.95 -11.29 0.65
CA SER A 180 -7.39 -11.20 0.92
C SER A 180 -8.14 -12.53 0.80
N GLY A 181 -7.49 -13.62 0.33
CA GLY A 181 -8.11 -14.89 -0.02
C GLY A 181 -8.67 -14.93 -1.45
N GLU A 182 -8.71 -13.79 -2.18
CA GLU A 182 -9.09 -13.78 -3.60
C GLU A 182 -8.08 -14.56 -4.42
N VAL A 183 -8.58 -15.46 -5.27
CA VAL A 183 -7.79 -16.17 -6.27
C VAL A 183 -8.09 -15.57 -7.64
N ARG A 184 -7.06 -15.13 -8.34
CA ARG A 184 -7.21 -14.49 -9.64
C ARG A 184 -6.11 -14.85 -10.62
N ARG A 185 -6.40 -14.74 -11.91
CA ARG A 185 -5.45 -14.90 -13.00
C ARG A 185 -4.78 -13.56 -13.34
N VAL A 186 -3.53 -13.65 -13.76
CA VAL A 186 -2.74 -12.55 -14.31
C VAL A 186 -1.98 -13.11 -15.51
N LEU A 187 -1.64 -12.28 -16.49
CA LEU A 187 -0.85 -12.74 -17.64
C LEU A 187 0.53 -13.24 -17.18
N SER A 188 1.00 -14.34 -17.76
CA SER A 188 2.25 -14.99 -17.39
C SER A 188 3.51 -14.15 -17.65
N GLU A 189 3.42 -13.21 -18.60
CA GLU A 189 4.50 -12.25 -18.91
C GLU A 189 4.57 -11.07 -17.92
N CYS A 190 3.56 -10.89 -17.06
CA CYS A 190 3.59 -9.86 -16.02
C CYS A 190 4.74 -10.12 -15.06
N ARG A 191 5.43 -9.04 -14.69
CA ARG A 191 6.55 -9.09 -13.75
C ARG A 191 6.05 -9.00 -12.31
N ALA A 192 6.81 -9.62 -11.41
CA ALA A 192 6.63 -9.50 -9.97
C ALA A 192 7.97 -9.57 -9.26
N THR A 193 8.01 -9.10 -8.02
CA THR A 193 9.19 -9.19 -7.15
C THR A 193 9.00 -10.32 -6.15
N ILE A 194 10.02 -11.13 -5.95
CA ILE A 194 10.02 -12.27 -5.01
C ILE A 194 10.02 -11.76 -3.57
N GLY A 195 9.29 -12.45 -2.69
CA GLY A 195 9.15 -12.14 -1.27
C GLY A 195 7.89 -11.33 -0.93
N SER A 196 7.71 -10.99 0.34
CA SER A 196 6.66 -10.11 0.86
C SER A 196 7.15 -8.68 1.02
N VAL A 197 6.24 -7.71 1.11
CA VAL A 197 6.58 -6.32 1.36
C VAL A 197 6.96 -6.12 2.83
N SER A 198 8.00 -5.35 3.08
CA SER A 198 8.49 -4.99 4.42
C SER A 198 7.46 -4.29 5.32
N ASN A 199 7.82 -4.09 6.61
CA ASN A 199 7.03 -3.35 7.61
C ASN A 199 5.66 -3.99 7.88
N SER A 200 5.60 -5.32 7.99
CA SER A 200 4.37 -6.11 8.20
C SER A 200 3.57 -5.65 9.42
N GLU A 201 4.22 -5.14 10.45
CA GLU A 201 3.62 -4.67 11.71
C GLU A 201 3.01 -3.25 11.61
N HIS A 202 3.06 -2.60 10.44
CA HIS A 202 2.53 -1.25 10.25
C HIS A 202 1.06 -1.10 10.69
N SER A 203 0.24 -2.14 10.56
CA SER A 203 -1.17 -2.15 10.95
C SER A 203 -1.39 -2.18 12.46
N LEU A 204 -0.40 -2.62 13.23
CA LEU A 204 -0.48 -2.77 14.69
C LEU A 204 -0.21 -1.46 15.44
N ARG A 205 0.21 -0.41 14.73
CA ARG A 205 0.44 0.92 15.32
C ARG A 205 -0.86 1.59 15.74
N SER A 206 -0.82 2.31 16.85
CA SER A 206 -1.91 3.19 17.31
C SER A 206 -1.44 4.64 17.33
N VAL A 207 -2.22 5.53 16.73
CA VAL A 207 -1.90 6.98 16.68
C VAL A 207 -2.12 7.68 18.02
N GLY A 208 -2.97 7.12 18.88
CA GLY A 208 -3.21 7.55 20.26
C GLY A 208 -4.05 8.81 20.44
N LYS A 209 -4.05 9.77 19.49
CA LYS A 209 -4.79 11.03 19.58
C LYS A 209 -5.30 11.54 18.23
N ALA A 210 -6.36 12.34 18.26
CA ALA A 210 -6.96 12.94 17.06
C ALA A 210 -5.98 13.85 16.29
N GLY A 211 -5.14 14.64 16.98
CA GLY A 211 -4.12 15.46 16.36
C GLY A 211 -3.11 14.67 15.53
N ALA A 212 -2.75 13.46 15.95
CA ALA A 212 -1.86 12.60 15.17
C ALA A 212 -2.51 12.09 13.87
N LYS A 213 -3.84 11.88 13.85
CA LYS A 213 -4.58 11.61 12.60
C LYS A 213 -4.59 12.84 11.69
N ARG A 214 -4.67 14.06 12.26
CA ARG A 214 -4.58 15.31 11.50
C ARG A 214 -3.24 15.42 10.78
N TRP A 215 -2.13 15.07 11.42
CA TRP A 215 -0.80 15.07 10.78
C TRP A 215 -0.71 14.12 9.59
N LEU A 216 -1.50 13.04 9.60
CA LEU A 216 -1.60 12.11 8.46
C LEU A 216 -2.46 12.64 7.31
N GLY A 217 -3.08 13.82 7.46
CA GLY A 217 -3.96 14.41 6.46
C GLY A 217 -5.41 13.92 6.53
N ILE A 218 -5.81 13.34 7.65
CA ILE A 218 -7.18 12.89 7.90
C ILE A 218 -7.91 13.97 8.70
N ARG A 219 -8.94 14.59 8.12
CA ARG A 219 -9.79 15.57 8.80
C ARG A 219 -10.85 14.87 9.65
N PRO A 220 -11.41 15.57 10.67
CA PRO A 220 -12.51 15.04 11.48
C PRO A 220 -13.71 14.61 10.63
N THR A 221 -14.42 13.59 11.10
CA THR A 221 -15.65 13.08 10.49
C THR A 221 -16.78 13.22 11.49
N VAL A 222 -17.88 13.85 11.07
CA VAL A 222 -19.13 13.90 11.84
C VAL A 222 -19.96 12.67 11.46
N ARG A 223 -20.59 12.04 12.45
CA ARG A 223 -21.50 10.89 12.23
C ARG A 223 -22.80 11.39 11.59
N GLY A 224 -23.36 10.64 10.64
CA GLY A 224 -24.63 11.00 9.99
C GLY A 224 -25.79 11.20 10.95
N VAL A 225 -25.83 10.44 12.07
CA VAL A 225 -26.85 10.59 13.13
C VAL A 225 -26.79 11.96 13.84
N ALA A 226 -25.64 12.62 13.84
CA ALA A 226 -25.45 13.94 14.46
C ALA A 226 -25.63 15.09 13.46
N MET A 227 -26.20 14.83 12.30
CA MET A 227 -26.48 15.79 11.24
C MET A 227 -28.00 16.08 11.17
N ASN A 228 -28.38 17.12 10.42
CA ASN A 228 -29.75 17.38 10.09
C ASN A 228 -30.30 16.45 8.99
N PRO A 229 -31.61 16.28 8.85
CA PRO A 229 -32.21 15.41 7.82
C PRO A 229 -31.78 15.76 6.39
N VAL A 230 -31.53 17.04 6.09
CA VAL A 230 -31.08 17.53 4.79
C VAL A 230 -29.65 17.05 4.45
N ASP A 231 -28.81 16.83 5.47
CA ASP A 231 -27.39 16.51 5.30
C ASP A 231 -27.10 15.00 5.22
N HIS A 232 -27.96 14.20 5.85
CA HIS A 232 -27.75 12.75 5.92
C HIS A 232 -29.07 11.99 6.15
N PRO A 233 -29.30 10.82 5.51
CA PRO A 233 -30.48 9.98 5.73
C PRO A 233 -30.67 9.48 7.18
N HIS A 234 -29.65 9.57 8.02
CA HIS A 234 -29.72 9.26 9.47
C HIS A 234 -29.86 10.51 10.33
N GLY A 235 -30.00 11.69 9.72
CA GLY A 235 -30.11 12.96 10.45
C GLY A 235 -31.50 13.19 11.04
N GLY A 236 -31.56 14.09 12.01
CA GLY A 236 -32.79 14.50 12.68
C GLY A 236 -33.00 13.80 14.01
N GLY A 237 -34.16 14.12 14.63
CA GLY A 237 -34.56 13.63 15.94
C GLY A 237 -34.11 14.54 17.10
N GLU A 238 -34.64 14.28 18.29
CA GLU A 238 -34.27 14.97 19.53
C GLU A 238 -33.23 14.18 20.32
N GLY A 239 -32.20 14.88 20.83
CA GLY A 239 -31.16 14.32 21.69
C GLY A 239 -30.36 13.19 21.04
N LYS A 240 -30.24 12.04 21.70
CA LYS A 240 -29.49 10.87 21.23
C LYS A 240 -30.38 9.90 20.47
N THR A 241 -30.79 10.25 19.27
CA THR A 241 -31.60 9.37 18.40
C THR A 241 -30.79 8.24 17.78
N SER A 242 -31.44 7.14 17.46
CA SER A 242 -30.88 6.05 16.65
C SER A 242 -30.90 6.39 15.15
N GLY A 243 -30.24 5.58 14.32
CA GLY A 243 -30.24 5.81 12.88
C GLY A 243 -31.59 5.60 12.17
N GLY A 244 -32.57 4.98 12.83
CA GLY A 244 -33.94 4.78 12.37
C GLY A 244 -34.12 3.88 11.14
N ARG A 245 -33.04 3.43 10.52
CA ARG A 245 -33.04 2.63 9.28
C ARG A 245 -31.73 1.85 9.12
N HIS A 246 -31.67 1.01 8.08
CA HIS A 246 -30.40 0.35 7.72
C HIS A 246 -29.26 1.36 7.50
N PRO A 247 -28.01 1.04 7.90
CA PRO A 247 -26.88 1.94 7.71
C PRO A 247 -26.64 2.25 6.24
N VAL A 248 -26.70 3.54 5.90
CA VAL A 248 -26.48 4.04 4.55
C VAL A 248 -25.44 5.14 4.52
N THR A 249 -24.91 5.43 3.33
CA THR A 249 -24.05 6.58 3.06
C THR A 249 -24.91 7.86 2.99
N PRO A 250 -24.30 9.07 2.96
CA PRO A 250 -25.05 10.32 2.71
C PRO A 250 -25.86 10.32 1.42
N TRP A 251 -25.53 9.50 0.46
CA TRP A 251 -26.24 9.33 -0.82
C TRP A 251 -27.23 8.16 -0.81
N GLY A 252 -27.55 7.61 0.35
CA GLY A 252 -28.54 6.54 0.50
C GLY A 252 -28.05 5.12 0.13
N VAL A 253 -26.79 4.94 -0.25
CA VAL A 253 -26.25 3.63 -0.60
C VAL A 253 -26.03 2.79 0.65
N PRO A 254 -26.55 1.54 0.74
CA PRO A 254 -26.32 0.65 1.88
C PRO A 254 -24.82 0.40 2.13
N THR A 255 -24.41 0.49 3.42
CA THR A 255 -23.00 0.35 3.82
C THR A 255 -22.64 -1.07 4.27
N LYS A 256 -23.64 -1.91 4.55
CA LYS A 256 -23.47 -3.31 4.96
C LYS A 256 -24.16 -4.24 3.95
N GLY A 257 -23.48 -5.33 3.59
CA GLY A 257 -24.03 -6.39 2.73
C GLY A 257 -24.16 -6.07 1.24
N TYR A 258 -24.21 -4.80 0.85
CA TYR A 258 -24.38 -4.41 -0.53
C TYR A 258 -23.10 -4.63 -1.37
N LYS A 259 -23.26 -5.35 -2.50
CA LYS A 259 -22.18 -5.64 -3.44
C LYS A 259 -21.96 -4.43 -4.37
N THR A 260 -20.98 -3.58 -4.06
CA THR A 260 -20.69 -2.35 -4.82
C THR A 260 -19.92 -2.57 -6.12
N ARG A 261 -19.29 -3.75 -6.32
CA ARG A 261 -18.59 -4.06 -7.56
C ARG A 261 -19.57 -4.21 -8.72
N LYS A 262 -19.36 -3.48 -9.81
CA LYS A 262 -20.20 -3.58 -11.03
C LYS A 262 -20.17 -5.02 -11.57
N LYS A 263 -21.35 -5.57 -11.92
CA LYS A 263 -21.50 -6.94 -12.45
C LYS A 263 -20.70 -7.14 -13.75
N ASN A 264 -20.75 -6.17 -14.66
CA ASN A 264 -20.14 -6.23 -16.01
C ASN A 264 -18.72 -5.65 -16.05
N LYS A 265 -17.96 -5.70 -14.96
CA LYS A 265 -16.58 -5.26 -14.97
C LYS A 265 -15.70 -6.26 -15.71
N SER A 266 -14.95 -5.80 -16.73
CA SER A 266 -14.08 -6.67 -17.57
C SER A 266 -13.13 -7.56 -16.77
N SER A 267 -12.59 -7.05 -15.68
CA SER A 267 -11.69 -7.81 -14.79
C SER A 267 -12.38 -8.93 -13.98
N ASN A 268 -13.73 -9.13 -14.10
CA ASN A 268 -14.40 -10.25 -13.43
C ASN A 268 -13.96 -11.60 -14.00
N ARG A 269 -13.67 -11.67 -15.31
CA ARG A 269 -13.17 -12.88 -15.98
C ARG A 269 -11.82 -13.37 -15.45
N MET A 270 -11.06 -12.49 -14.79
CA MET A 270 -9.77 -12.81 -14.19
C MET A 270 -9.88 -13.30 -12.74
N ILE A 271 -11.07 -13.27 -12.13
CA ILE A 271 -11.28 -13.72 -10.75
C ILE A 271 -11.79 -15.15 -10.79
N VAL A 272 -11.00 -16.09 -10.30
CA VAL A 272 -11.37 -17.52 -10.18
C VAL A 272 -12.22 -17.73 -8.94
N ARG A 273 -11.78 -17.22 -7.79
CA ARG A 273 -12.49 -17.30 -6.51
C ARG A 273 -12.46 -15.94 -5.81
N ARG A 274 -13.62 -15.46 -5.43
CA ARG A 274 -13.73 -14.22 -4.64
C ARG A 274 -13.31 -14.48 -3.18
N ARG A 275 -12.93 -13.42 -2.50
CA ARG A 275 -12.81 -13.44 -1.03
C ARG A 275 -14.18 -13.72 -0.41
N ASN A 276 -14.20 -14.41 0.69
CA ASN A 276 -15.41 -14.61 1.49
C ASN A 276 -15.82 -13.30 2.16
#